data_a555e95fa47d29051af7d90f1b697dc9
#
_entry.id   a555e95fa47d29051af7d90f1b697dc9
#
_cell.length_a   1.000
_cell.length_b   1.000
_cell.length_c   1.000
_cell.angle_alpha   90.00
_cell.angle_beta   90.00
_cell.angle_gamma   90.00
#
_symmetry.space_group_name_H-M   'P 1'
#
loop_
_entity.id
_entity.type
_entity.pdbx_description
1 polymer ?
#
loop_
_entity_poly.entity_id
_entity_poly.type
_entity_poly.pdbx_seq_one_letter_code
_entity_poly.pdbx_strand_id
1 'polypeptide(L)'
;HQSSERLMRLVNDVLDLSRLEAKMMKFQIQDYDAVALCNEVCYMARMNNEKTGIQVRFTPEVESLSLRTDTTRLGYALLSTLTYPHEHETEGQQEERIIRFTLSRKGEMLYFRILNSPLADEAFTSQETGIRHEINQLLLAYFGGSYQVNARGTEGPEIVFTYPIASESE
;
A
#
# COMPACT_ATOMS: atom_id res chain seq x y z
N HIS A 1 -14.74 -11.79 -16.71
CA HIS A 1 -15.33 -10.52 -17.11
C HIS A 1 -14.96 -9.43 -16.11
N GLN A 2 -14.56 -8.26 -16.61
CA GLN A 2 -14.05 -7.17 -15.76
C GLN A 2 -15.04 -6.72 -14.68
N SER A 3 -16.32 -6.61 -15.03
CA SER A 3 -17.35 -6.20 -14.08
C SER A 3 -17.50 -7.20 -12.93
N SER A 4 -17.43 -8.50 -13.23
CA SER A 4 -17.52 -9.55 -12.22
C SER A 4 -16.28 -9.57 -11.33
N GLU A 5 -15.11 -9.38 -11.91
CA GLU A 5 -13.86 -9.32 -11.16
C GLU A 5 -13.83 -8.10 -10.24
N ARG A 6 -14.28 -6.96 -10.74
CA ARG A 6 -14.37 -5.73 -9.95
C ARG A 6 -15.33 -5.90 -8.77
N LEU A 7 -16.50 -6.50 -9.02
CA LEU A 7 -17.47 -6.76 -7.95
C LEU A 7 -16.90 -7.70 -6.90
N MET A 8 -16.19 -8.74 -7.31
CA MET A 8 -15.56 -9.68 -6.36
C MET A 8 -14.49 -9.00 -5.53
N ARG A 9 -13.69 -8.09 -6.12
CA ARG A 9 -12.71 -7.34 -5.35
C ARG A 9 -13.38 -6.44 -4.31
N LEU A 10 -14.47 -5.78 -4.69
CA LEU A 10 -15.23 -4.93 -3.77
C LEU A 10 -15.82 -5.75 -2.62
N VAL A 11 -16.42 -6.89 -2.94
CA VAL A 11 -16.98 -7.78 -1.91
C VAL A 11 -15.89 -8.24 -0.95
N ASN A 12 -14.74 -8.65 -1.48
CA ASN A 12 -13.62 -9.09 -0.65
C ASN A 12 -13.10 -7.97 0.24
N ASP A 13 -13.01 -6.74 -0.29
CA ASP A 13 -12.58 -5.58 0.50
C ASP A 13 -13.57 -5.27 1.62
N VAL A 14 -14.87 -5.30 1.33
CA VAL A 14 -15.90 -5.08 2.36
C VAL A 14 -15.82 -6.14 3.45
N LEU A 15 -15.62 -7.41 3.08
CA LEU A 15 -15.46 -8.48 4.05
C LEU A 15 -14.19 -8.30 4.90
N ASP A 16 -13.09 -7.91 4.27
CA ASP A 16 -11.85 -7.64 4.99
C ASP A 16 -12.03 -6.47 5.97
N LEU A 17 -12.68 -5.40 5.54
CA LEU A 17 -12.97 -4.27 6.40
C LEU A 17 -13.81 -4.69 7.59
N SER A 18 -14.85 -5.48 7.36
CA SER A 18 -15.71 -5.99 8.44
C SER A 18 -14.92 -6.81 9.45
N ARG A 19 -14.02 -7.68 8.97
CA ARG A 19 -13.19 -8.50 9.86
C ARG A 19 -12.23 -7.65 10.69
N LEU A 20 -11.64 -6.64 10.07
CA LEU A 20 -10.73 -5.72 10.77
C LEU A 20 -11.48 -4.91 11.82
N GLU A 21 -12.65 -4.36 11.49
CA GLU A 21 -13.46 -3.61 12.42
C GLU A 21 -13.94 -4.46 13.61
N ALA A 22 -14.29 -5.70 13.35
CA ALA A 22 -14.72 -6.64 14.38
C ALA A 22 -13.55 -7.29 15.13
N LYS A 23 -12.31 -7.00 14.74
CA LYS A 23 -11.10 -7.61 15.29
C LYS A 23 -11.09 -9.13 15.13
N MET A 24 -11.64 -9.60 14.03
CA MET A 24 -11.75 -11.03 13.72
C MET A 24 -10.85 -11.48 12.57
N MET A 25 -10.07 -10.59 12.00
CA MET A 25 -9.15 -10.97 10.93
C MET A 25 -8.05 -11.85 11.49
N LYS A 26 -7.76 -12.94 10.80
CA LYS A 26 -6.68 -13.84 11.16
C LYS A 26 -5.46 -13.50 10.33
N PHE A 27 -4.33 -13.34 11.01
CA PHE A 27 -3.06 -12.98 10.37
C PHE A 27 -2.09 -14.14 10.41
N GLN A 28 -1.29 -14.26 9.35
CA GLN A 28 -0.15 -15.17 9.30
C GLN A 28 1.11 -14.33 9.53
N ILE A 29 1.52 -14.23 10.78
CA ILE A 29 2.61 -13.34 11.17
C ILE A 29 3.94 -14.06 11.07
N GLN A 30 4.91 -13.39 10.45
CA GLN A 30 6.27 -13.90 10.33
C GLN A 30 7.25 -12.74 10.37
N ASP A 31 8.50 -13.05 10.63
CA ASP A 31 9.59 -12.10 10.52
C ASP A 31 10.04 -12.05 9.07
N TYR A 32 10.16 -10.84 8.51
CA TYR A 32 10.49 -10.68 7.11
C TYR A 32 11.30 -9.40 6.90
N ASP A 33 12.22 -9.41 5.95
CA ASP A 33 13.01 -8.22 5.64
C ASP A 33 12.18 -7.18 4.92
N ALA A 34 12.14 -5.96 5.47
CA ALA A 34 11.34 -4.87 4.93
C ALA A 34 11.76 -4.47 3.51
N VAL A 35 13.07 -4.44 3.25
CA VAL A 35 13.57 -4.08 1.92
C VAL A 35 13.19 -5.14 0.90
N ALA A 36 13.30 -6.41 1.27
CA ALA A 36 12.89 -7.51 0.39
C ALA A 36 11.40 -7.43 0.06
N LEU A 37 10.56 -7.14 1.07
CA LEU A 37 9.13 -6.99 0.85
C LEU A 37 8.84 -5.85 -0.13
N CYS A 38 9.50 -4.70 0.06
CA CYS A 38 9.31 -3.56 -0.84
C CYS A 38 9.74 -3.88 -2.28
N ASN A 39 10.85 -4.60 -2.45
CA ASN A 39 11.30 -5.01 -3.79
C ASN A 39 10.27 -5.93 -4.46
N GLU A 40 9.71 -6.87 -3.71
CA GLU A 40 8.69 -7.78 -4.23
C GLU A 40 7.42 -7.02 -4.64
N VAL A 41 6.98 -6.09 -3.79
CA VAL A 41 5.81 -5.26 -4.08
C VAL A 41 6.06 -4.39 -5.32
N CYS A 42 7.23 -3.80 -5.44
CA CYS A 42 7.59 -3.00 -6.62
C CYS A 42 7.60 -3.84 -7.90
N TYR A 43 8.08 -5.07 -7.80
CA TYR A 43 8.05 -5.98 -8.95
C TYR A 43 6.60 -6.24 -9.40
N MET A 44 5.73 -6.55 -8.44
CA MET A 44 4.31 -6.76 -8.75
C MET A 44 3.65 -5.50 -9.31
N ALA A 45 3.97 -4.34 -8.75
CA ALA A 45 3.44 -3.07 -9.24
C ALA A 45 3.85 -2.82 -10.70
N ARG A 46 5.12 -3.06 -11.02
CA ARG A 46 5.62 -2.87 -12.39
C ARG A 46 4.94 -3.79 -13.38
N MET A 47 4.66 -5.03 -12.99
CA MET A 47 3.91 -5.95 -13.84
C MET A 47 2.48 -5.47 -14.06
N ASN A 48 1.81 -5.01 -13.01
CA ASN A 48 0.46 -4.48 -13.13
C ASN A 48 0.40 -3.20 -13.95
N ASN A 49 1.47 -2.43 -13.96
CA ASN A 49 1.51 -1.12 -14.58
C ASN A 49 2.05 -1.10 -16.02
N GLU A 50 2.32 -2.26 -16.59
CA GLU A 50 2.89 -2.34 -17.95
C GLU A 50 2.17 -1.50 -18.99
N LYS A 51 0.84 -1.36 -18.85
CA LYS A 51 0.00 -0.67 -19.84
C LYS A 51 -0.55 0.65 -19.34
N THR A 52 -0.08 1.15 -18.20
CA THR A 52 -0.71 2.29 -17.55
C THR A 52 0.11 3.57 -17.58
N GLY A 53 1.36 3.51 -17.99
CA GLY A 53 2.25 4.67 -17.96
C GLY A 53 2.84 4.98 -16.60
N ILE A 54 2.56 4.19 -15.58
CA ILE A 54 3.16 4.37 -14.26
C ILE A 54 4.55 3.78 -14.21
N GLN A 55 5.50 4.57 -13.69
CA GLN A 55 6.85 4.11 -13.34
C GLN A 55 7.00 4.18 -11.83
N VAL A 56 7.45 3.09 -11.21
CA VAL A 56 7.71 3.05 -9.78
C VAL A 56 9.22 3.10 -9.55
N ARG A 57 9.67 4.12 -8.82
CA ARG A 57 11.09 4.28 -8.46
C ARG A 57 11.24 4.07 -6.97
N PHE A 58 11.85 2.98 -6.61
CA PHE A 58 12.08 2.63 -5.20
C PHE A 58 13.50 2.97 -4.79
N THR A 59 13.62 3.75 -3.71
CA THR A 59 14.91 4.12 -3.13
C THR A 59 14.89 3.80 -1.64
N PRO A 60 15.43 2.65 -1.23
CA PRO A 60 15.54 2.38 0.20
C PRO A 60 16.67 3.22 0.80
N GLU A 61 16.39 3.82 1.95
CA GLU A 61 17.38 4.58 2.72
C GLU A 61 17.85 3.79 3.93
N VAL A 62 17.51 2.52 3.98
CA VAL A 62 17.94 1.58 5.01
C VAL A 62 18.44 0.32 4.35
N GLU A 63 19.27 -0.41 5.07
CA GLU A 63 19.67 -1.74 4.66
C GLU A 63 18.63 -2.75 5.16
N SER A 64 19.01 -4.00 5.29
CA SER A 64 18.10 -5.04 5.76
C SER A 64 17.57 -4.73 7.17
N LEU A 65 16.25 -4.73 7.33
CA LEU A 65 15.58 -4.55 8.61
C LEU A 65 14.41 -5.51 8.71
N SER A 66 14.30 -6.20 9.84
CA SER A 66 13.25 -7.17 10.06
C SER A 66 11.97 -6.51 10.55
N LEU A 67 10.86 -6.91 9.94
CA LEU A 67 9.52 -6.59 10.41
C LEU A 67 8.83 -7.87 10.86
N ARG A 68 7.99 -7.75 11.88
CA ARG A 68 7.10 -8.83 12.26
C ARG A 68 5.71 -8.50 11.73
N THR A 69 5.30 -9.20 10.67
CA THR A 69 4.13 -8.79 9.90
C THR A 69 3.49 -9.96 9.17
N ASP A 70 2.28 -9.70 8.66
CA ASP A 70 1.66 -10.54 7.64
C ASP A 70 2.07 -9.97 6.29
N THR A 71 2.98 -10.63 5.60
CA THR A 71 3.56 -10.12 4.35
C THR A 71 2.54 -10.00 3.23
N THR A 72 1.55 -10.88 3.18
CA THR A 72 0.49 -10.80 2.18
C THR A 72 -0.37 -9.56 2.39
N ARG A 73 -0.79 -9.33 3.62
CA ARG A 73 -1.65 -8.19 3.96
C ARG A 73 -0.93 -6.86 3.81
N LEU A 74 0.27 -6.75 4.37
CA LEU A 74 1.04 -5.52 4.25
C LEU A 74 1.47 -5.29 2.80
N GLY A 75 1.89 -6.35 2.12
CA GLY A 75 2.26 -6.26 0.71
C GLY A 75 1.13 -5.76 -0.16
N TYR A 76 -0.09 -6.24 0.06
CA TYR A 76 -1.25 -5.79 -0.69
C TYR A 76 -1.59 -4.33 -0.39
N ALA A 77 -1.49 -3.93 0.87
CA ALA A 77 -1.71 -2.52 1.22
C ALA A 77 -0.71 -1.60 0.51
N LEU A 78 0.57 -1.97 0.50
CA LEU A 78 1.60 -1.22 -0.22
C LEU A 78 1.33 -1.23 -1.73
N LEU A 79 1.00 -2.37 -2.30
CA LEU A 79 0.71 -2.49 -3.73
C LEU A 79 -0.44 -1.57 -4.14
N SER A 80 -1.47 -1.44 -3.29
CA SER A 80 -2.63 -0.59 -3.59
C SER A 80 -2.25 0.87 -3.81
N THR A 81 -1.12 1.31 -3.26
CA THR A 81 -0.66 2.70 -3.38
C THR A 81 0.20 2.94 -4.61
N LEU A 82 0.60 1.89 -5.31
CA LEU A 82 1.55 1.94 -6.43
C LEU A 82 0.88 1.70 -7.78
N THR A 83 -0.44 1.56 -7.80
CA THR A 83 -1.21 1.25 -8.99
C THR A 83 -2.43 2.16 -9.06
N TYR A 84 -3.04 2.27 -10.23
CA TYR A 84 -4.33 2.95 -10.33
C TYR A 84 -5.40 2.14 -9.59
N PRO A 85 -6.40 2.82 -8.99
CA PRO A 85 -7.57 2.12 -8.46
C PRO A 85 -8.21 1.24 -9.54
N HIS A 86 -8.74 0.10 -9.11
CA HIS A 86 -9.26 -0.90 -10.06
C HIS A 86 -10.29 -0.36 -11.03
N GLU A 87 -11.14 0.56 -10.59
CA GLU A 87 -12.16 1.16 -11.46
C GLU A 87 -11.56 2.01 -12.59
N HIS A 88 -10.28 2.32 -12.52
CA HIS A 88 -9.58 3.14 -13.52
C HIS A 88 -8.53 2.39 -14.32
N GLU A 89 -8.33 1.10 -14.07
CA GLU A 89 -7.29 0.30 -14.73
C GLU A 89 -7.47 0.22 -16.24
N THR A 90 -8.70 0.28 -16.72
CA THR A 90 -9.04 0.10 -18.13
C THR A 90 -9.39 1.39 -18.84
N GLU A 91 -9.31 2.51 -18.16
CA GLU A 91 -9.49 3.80 -18.80
C GLU A 91 -8.31 4.04 -19.75
N GLY A 92 -8.58 4.50 -20.94
CA GLY A 92 -7.65 4.58 -22.04
C GLY A 92 -6.25 5.06 -21.72
N GLN A 93 -5.61 5.74 -22.65
CA GLN A 93 -4.23 6.19 -22.48
C GLN A 93 -4.09 7.07 -21.24
N GLN A 94 -3.30 6.62 -20.30
CA GLN A 94 -2.97 7.39 -19.11
C GLN A 94 -1.76 8.28 -19.36
N GLU A 95 -1.73 9.42 -18.69
CA GLU A 95 -0.54 10.24 -18.68
C GLU A 95 0.58 9.53 -17.94
N GLU A 96 1.81 9.81 -18.32
CA GLU A 96 2.97 9.26 -17.65
C GLU A 96 3.00 9.75 -16.20
N ARG A 97 3.20 8.79 -15.28
CA ARG A 97 3.25 9.09 -13.85
C ARG A 97 4.46 8.41 -13.23
N ILE A 98 5.21 9.15 -12.46
CA ILE A 98 6.33 8.61 -11.71
C ILE A 98 5.96 8.60 -10.23
N ILE A 99 5.94 7.40 -9.65
CA ILE A 99 5.73 7.22 -8.21
C ILE A 99 7.10 7.03 -7.57
N ARG A 100 7.39 7.84 -6.56
CA ARG A 100 8.62 7.70 -5.79
C ARG A 100 8.30 7.04 -4.47
N PHE A 101 8.93 5.91 -4.25
CA PHE A 101 8.71 5.10 -3.06
C PHE A 101 10.02 5.05 -2.28
N THR A 102 9.99 5.52 -1.04
CA THR A 102 11.17 5.49 -0.17
C THR A 102 10.86 4.72 1.11
N LEU A 103 11.89 4.12 1.66
CA LEU A 103 11.84 3.42 2.94
C LEU A 103 12.94 3.98 3.80
N SER A 104 12.58 4.60 4.93
CA SER A 104 13.53 5.20 5.85
C SER A 104 13.24 4.77 7.27
N ARG A 105 14.16 5.08 8.16
CA ARG A 105 14.04 4.74 9.57
C ARG A 105 14.14 6.01 10.41
N LYS A 106 13.24 6.13 11.41
CA LYS A 106 13.33 7.17 12.44
C LYS A 106 13.09 6.47 13.80
N GLY A 107 14.16 6.34 14.59
CA GLY A 107 14.09 5.63 15.86
C GLY A 107 13.69 4.18 15.65
N GLU A 108 12.61 3.76 16.27
CA GLU A 108 12.12 2.38 16.20
C GLU A 108 11.00 2.19 15.18
N MET A 109 10.80 3.19 14.29
CA MET A 109 9.76 3.14 13.26
C MET A 109 10.36 3.17 11.87
N LEU A 110 9.81 2.36 10.99
CA LEU A 110 10.04 2.47 9.55
C LEU A 110 8.98 3.38 8.95
N TYR A 111 9.39 4.18 7.96
CA TYR A 111 8.54 5.06 7.18
C TYR A 111 8.58 4.63 5.73
N PHE A 112 7.42 4.21 5.22
CA PHE A 112 7.22 3.91 3.80
C PHE A 112 6.51 5.11 3.22
N ARG A 113 7.20 5.89 2.41
CA ARG A 113 6.65 7.11 1.83
C ARG A 113 6.45 6.92 0.34
N ILE A 114 5.23 7.17 -0.11
CA ILE A 114 4.85 7.00 -1.51
C ILE A 114 4.40 8.36 -2.03
N LEU A 115 5.22 8.97 -2.88
CA LEU A 115 4.94 10.26 -3.51
C LEU A 115 4.29 10.04 -4.86
N ASN A 116 3.26 10.83 -5.14
CA ASN A 116 2.49 10.81 -6.37
C ASN A 116 1.68 9.53 -6.54
N SER A 117 1.18 9.00 -5.43
CA SER A 117 0.34 7.80 -5.44
C SER A 117 -1.02 8.10 -6.09
N PRO A 118 -1.46 7.30 -7.07
CA PRO A 118 -2.81 7.45 -7.62
C PRO A 118 -3.90 7.25 -6.56
N LEU A 119 -3.65 6.40 -5.57
CA LEU A 119 -4.64 6.14 -4.51
C LEU A 119 -4.90 7.38 -3.66
N ALA A 120 -3.93 8.27 -3.53
CA ALA A 120 -4.06 9.53 -2.80
C ALA A 120 -4.53 10.69 -3.67
N ASP A 121 -4.64 10.49 -4.97
CA ASP A 121 -5.01 11.55 -5.91
C ASP A 121 -6.52 11.76 -5.91
N GLU A 122 -6.94 13.01 -5.67
CA GLU A 122 -8.36 13.36 -5.62
C GLU A 122 -9.10 13.02 -6.92
N ALA A 123 -8.39 13.00 -8.04
CA ALA A 123 -8.99 12.64 -9.34
C ALA A 123 -9.56 11.22 -9.35
N PHE A 124 -9.08 10.34 -8.47
CA PHE A 124 -9.51 8.94 -8.41
C PHE A 124 -10.32 8.61 -7.15
N THR A 125 -10.76 9.64 -6.41
CA THR A 125 -11.57 9.43 -5.20
C THR A 125 -12.89 8.76 -5.56
N SER A 126 -13.21 7.69 -4.82
CA SER A 126 -14.44 6.93 -4.99
C SER A 126 -14.79 6.22 -3.68
N GLN A 127 -15.95 5.57 -3.66
CA GLN A 127 -16.33 4.74 -2.52
C GLN A 127 -15.32 3.60 -2.33
N GLU A 128 -14.87 3.00 -3.42
CA GLU A 128 -13.93 1.89 -3.36
C GLU A 128 -12.57 2.32 -2.80
N THR A 129 -12.06 3.49 -3.21
CA THR A 129 -10.81 4.01 -2.66
C THR A 129 -10.94 4.36 -1.18
N GLY A 130 -12.10 4.87 -0.77
CA GLY A 130 -12.38 5.11 0.65
C GLY A 130 -12.31 3.85 1.49
N ILE A 131 -12.89 2.76 0.99
CA ILE A 131 -12.82 1.44 1.66
C ILE A 131 -11.37 0.98 1.77
N ARG A 132 -10.60 1.13 0.70
CA ARG A 132 -9.18 0.75 0.70
C ARG A 132 -8.39 1.54 1.74
N HIS A 133 -8.64 2.84 1.86
CA HIS A 133 -8.00 3.66 2.88
C HIS A 133 -8.35 3.18 4.29
N GLU A 134 -9.62 2.84 4.54
CA GLU A 134 -10.02 2.35 5.86
C GLU A 134 -9.36 1.00 6.19
N ILE A 135 -9.28 0.10 5.22
CA ILE A 135 -8.58 -1.18 5.41
C ILE A 135 -7.12 -0.93 5.77
N ASN A 136 -6.44 -0.07 5.01
CA ASN A 136 -5.03 0.22 5.26
C ASN A 136 -4.81 0.84 6.63
N GLN A 137 -5.68 1.76 7.05
CA GLN A 137 -5.60 2.38 8.38
C GLN A 137 -5.74 1.35 9.49
N LEU A 138 -6.75 0.51 9.42
CA LEU A 138 -6.99 -0.49 10.46
C LEU A 138 -5.89 -1.54 10.50
N LEU A 139 -5.41 -1.95 9.32
CA LEU A 139 -4.32 -2.91 9.22
C LEU A 139 -3.05 -2.38 9.90
N LEU A 140 -2.65 -1.17 9.55
CA LEU A 140 -1.43 -0.58 10.12
C LEU A 140 -1.58 -0.35 11.61
N ALA A 141 -2.76 0.11 12.06
CA ALA A 141 -3.03 0.31 13.48
C ALA A 141 -2.94 -1.01 14.26
N TYR A 142 -3.41 -2.10 13.67
CA TYR A 142 -3.32 -3.42 14.32
C TYR A 142 -1.87 -3.78 14.64
N PHE A 143 -0.94 -3.47 13.75
CA PHE A 143 0.48 -3.77 13.93
C PHE A 143 1.25 -2.66 14.66
N GLY A 144 0.56 -1.67 15.20
CA GLY A 144 1.19 -0.60 15.98
C GLY A 144 1.76 0.54 15.12
N GLY A 145 1.42 0.57 13.86
CA GLY A 145 1.84 1.62 12.94
C GLY A 145 0.72 2.58 12.59
N SER A 146 0.89 3.28 11.48
CA SER A 146 -0.11 4.23 11.00
C SER A 146 -0.11 4.31 9.49
N TYR A 147 -1.19 4.84 8.95
CA TYR A 147 -1.39 5.05 7.52
C TYR A 147 -2.00 6.43 7.34
N GLN A 148 -1.34 7.29 6.59
CA GLN A 148 -1.80 8.67 6.40
C GLN A 148 -1.82 9.01 4.92
N VAL A 149 -2.88 9.71 4.50
CA VAL A 149 -3.06 10.17 3.12
C VAL A 149 -3.07 11.69 3.12
N ASN A 150 -2.27 12.27 2.24
CA ASN A 150 -2.27 13.70 2.02
C ASN A 150 -2.44 13.96 0.52
N ALA A 151 -3.68 14.24 0.12
CA ALA A 151 -4.00 14.44 -1.29
C ALA A 151 -3.37 15.71 -1.87
N ARG A 152 -3.00 16.66 -1.02
CA ARG A 152 -2.48 17.97 -1.42
C ARG A 152 -1.10 18.26 -0.83
N GLY A 153 -0.24 17.25 -0.82
CA GLY A 153 1.15 17.43 -0.40
C GLY A 153 1.89 18.39 -1.33
N THR A 154 2.94 19.00 -0.82
CA THR A 154 3.73 19.98 -1.60
C THR A 154 4.37 19.36 -2.83
N GLU A 155 4.61 18.06 -2.83
CA GLU A 155 5.20 17.31 -3.94
C GLU A 155 4.19 16.40 -4.62
N GLY A 156 2.89 16.68 -4.46
CA GLY A 156 1.79 15.90 -5.03
C GLY A 156 1.11 15.02 -3.99
N PRO A 157 0.17 14.17 -4.43
CA PRO A 157 -0.52 13.24 -3.53
C PRO A 157 0.47 12.30 -2.85
N GLU A 158 0.34 12.14 -1.54
CA GLU A 158 1.31 11.39 -0.74
C GLU A 158 0.62 10.42 0.19
N ILE A 159 1.22 9.25 0.37
CA ILE A 159 0.82 8.29 1.38
C ILE A 159 2.04 7.94 2.22
N VAL A 160 1.85 7.87 3.53
CA VAL A 160 2.91 7.46 4.46
C VAL A 160 2.40 6.32 5.34
N PHE A 161 3.12 5.22 5.33
CA PHE A 161 2.93 4.12 6.27
C PHE A 161 4.03 4.23 7.31
N THR A 162 3.69 4.09 8.59
CA THR A 162 4.69 3.86 9.62
C THR A 162 4.52 2.47 10.19
N TYR A 163 5.61 1.83 10.58
CA TYR A 163 5.57 0.46 11.05
C TYR A 163 6.68 0.25 12.10
N PRO A 164 6.36 -0.39 13.23
CA PRO A 164 7.41 -0.66 14.23
C PRO A 164 8.45 -1.63 13.69
N ILE A 165 9.71 -1.34 13.95
CA ILE A 165 10.79 -2.25 13.64
C ILE A 165 10.71 -3.41 14.64
N ALA A 166 10.87 -4.64 14.16
CA ALA A 166 10.88 -5.80 15.05
C ALA A 166 12.03 -5.67 16.04
N SER A 167 11.73 -5.81 17.31
CA SER A 167 12.77 -5.81 18.33
C SER A 167 13.65 -7.05 18.10
N GLU A 168 14.96 -6.86 18.25
CA GLU A 168 15.87 -8.00 18.22
C GLU A 168 15.45 -8.95 19.34
N SER A 169 15.31 -10.21 18.97
CA SER A 169 14.80 -11.20 19.90
C SER A 169 15.66 -11.32 21.12
N GLU A 170 15.00 -11.31 22.21
CA GLU A 170 15.61 -11.65 23.49
C GLU A 170 15.87 -13.16 23.55
#